data_f54c47389af195f1d9a7efd21c0f2023
#
_entry.id   f54c47389af195f1d9a7efd21c0f2023
#
_cell.length_a   1.000
_cell.length_b   1.000
_cell.length_c   1.000
_cell.angle_alpha   90.00
_cell.angle_beta   90.00
_cell.angle_gamma   90.00
#
_symmetry.space_group_name_H-M   'P 1'
#
loop_
_entity.id
_entity.type
_entity.pdbx_description
1 polymer ?
#
loop_
_entity_poly.entity_id
_entity_poly.type
_entity_poly.pdbx_seq_one_letter_code
_entity_poly.pdbx_strand_id
1 'polypeptide(L)'
;FIDHPQDPVTAFTLLIEALGTLAEKHTWFAPLWMQEVIGEMPILRQHMHARFGEDKYHRMLTTVKRWQEEGKLNPALSPELLFTTLISLVLVPFSRLRSDTRLTSVTRQTIVSHALTLIRRGIAG
;
A
#
# COMPACT_ATOMS: atom_id res chain seq x y z
N PHE A 1 -0.81 11.89 -1.53
CA PHE A 1 -1.87 11.12 -2.23
C PHE A 1 -3.22 11.33 -1.57
N ILE A 2 -3.28 11.10 -0.29
CA ILE A 2 -4.54 11.09 0.46
C ILE A 2 -4.98 12.50 0.83
N ASP A 3 -4.07 13.45 0.83
CA ASP A 3 -4.36 14.85 1.12
C ASP A 3 -5.11 15.56 -0.02
N HIS A 4 -5.10 14.99 -1.22
CA HIS A 4 -5.85 15.53 -2.34
C HIS A 4 -7.26 14.94 -2.34
N PRO A 5 -8.31 15.77 -2.48
CA PRO A 5 -9.70 15.31 -2.43
C PRO A 5 -10.10 14.63 -3.74
N GLN A 6 -9.39 13.57 -4.11
CA GLN A 6 -9.72 12.73 -5.24
C GLN A 6 -10.57 11.56 -4.76
N ASP A 7 -11.17 10.84 -5.71
CA ASP A 7 -11.90 9.64 -5.35
C ASP A 7 -10.93 8.55 -4.86
N PRO A 8 -11.40 7.60 -4.02
CA PRO A 8 -10.53 6.57 -3.45
C PRO A 8 -9.83 5.71 -4.49
N VAL A 9 -10.52 5.34 -5.55
CA VAL A 9 -9.96 4.47 -6.59
C VAL A 9 -8.77 5.15 -7.25
N THR A 10 -8.90 6.43 -7.61
CA THR A 10 -7.80 7.20 -8.19
C THR A 10 -6.63 7.33 -7.23
N ALA A 11 -6.90 7.68 -5.97
CA ALA A 11 -5.85 7.85 -4.97
C ALA A 11 -5.06 6.56 -4.75
N PHE A 12 -5.76 5.43 -4.59
CA PHE A 12 -5.11 4.15 -4.34
C PHE A 12 -4.42 3.59 -5.58
N THR A 13 -4.96 3.86 -6.78
CA THR A 13 -4.28 3.51 -8.03
C THR A 13 -2.93 4.20 -8.13
N LEU A 14 -2.88 5.50 -7.84
CA LEU A 14 -1.62 6.25 -7.84
C LEU A 14 -0.64 5.72 -6.80
N LEU A 15 -1.13 5.37 -5.63
CA LEU A 15 -0.28 4.78 -4.58
C LEU A 15 0.33 3.45 -5.04
N ILE A 16 -0.48 2.56 -5.59
CA ILE A 16 -0.01 1.25 -6.07
C ILE A 16 1.03 1.42 -7.18
N GLU A 17 0.78 2.30 -8.13
CA GLU A 17 1.73 2.57 -9.22
C GLU A 17 3.03 3.16 -8.71
N ALA A 18 2.96 4.09 -7.77
CA ALA A 18 4.15 4.70 -7.18
C ALA A 18 4.98 3.67 -6.41
N LEU A 19 4.33 2.80 -5.64
CA LEU A 19 5.03 1.74 -4.91
C LEU A 19 5.69 0.74 -5.87
N GLY A 20 5.00 0.37 -6.95
CA GLY A 20 5.55 -0.51 -7.96
C GLY A 20 6.79 0.07 -8.62
N THR A 21 6.75 1.35 -8.97
CA THR A 21 7.89 2.04 -9.55
C THR A 21 9.06 2.12 -8.56
N LEU A 22 8.78 2.44 -7.32
CA LEU A 22 9.79 2.52 -6.27
C LEU A 22 10.45 1.16 -6.02
N ALA A 23 9.65 0.10 -5.93
CA ALA A 23 10.16 -1.25 -5.68
C ALA A 23 10.99 -1.78 -6.85
N GLU A 24 10.63 -1.44 -8.08
CA GLU A 24 11.41 -1.82 -9.26
C GLU A 24 12.72 -1.05 -9.34
N LYS A 25 12.67 0.25 -9.11
CA LYS A 25 13.85 1.11 -9.18
C LYS A 25 14.84 0.83 -8.05
N HIS A 26 14.34 0.55 -6.87
CA HIS A 26 15.16 0.27 -5.68
C HIS A 26 14.86 -1.14 -5.17
N THR A 27 15.61 -2.12 -5.66
CA THR A 27 15.36 -3.54 -5.37
C THR A 27 15.52 -3.91 -3.90
N TRP A 28 16.19 -3.05 -3.12
CA TRP A 28 16.36 -3.25 -1.68
C TRP A 28 15.13 -2.81 -0.87
N PHE A 29 14.23 -2.03 -1.48
CA PHE A 29 13.13 -1.38 -0.74
C PHE A 29 12.12 -2.40 -0.18
N ALA A 30 11.61 -3.30 -1.03
CA ALA A 30 10.60 -4.26 -0.59
C ALA A 30 11.11 -5.23 0.49
N PRO A 31 12.31 -5.83 0.33
CA PRO A 31 12.87 -6.66 1.40
C PRO A 31 13.10 -5.90 2.71
N LEU A 32 13.58 -4.66 2.62
CA LEU A 32 13.80 -3.82 3.80
C LEU A 32 12.48 -3.52 4.51
N TRP A 33 11.44 -3.15 3.74
CA TRP A 33 10.11 -2.91 4.29
C TRP A 33 9.58 -4.14 5.03
N MET A 34 9.70 -5.33 4.41
CA MET A 34 9.27 -6.57 5.02
C MET A 34 9.99 -6.82 6.36
N GLN A 35 11.29 -6.60 6.38
CA GLN A 35 12.10 -6.80 7.57
C GLN A 35 11.67 -5.86 8.70
N GLU A 36 11.44 -4.58 8.38
CA GLU A 36 11.10 -3.58 9.38
C GLU A 36 9.67 -3.69 9.88
N VAL A 37 8.73 -4.09 9.03
CA VAL A 37 7.32 -4.20 9.41
C VAL A 37 7.03 -5.50 10.16
N ILE A 38 7.66 -6.60 9.75
CA ILE A 38 7.42 -7.93 10.33
C ILE A 38 8.49 -8.30 11.34
N GLY A 39 9.68 -7.69 11.25
CA GLY A 39 10.80 -7.98 12.13
C GLY A 39 10.59 -7.50 13.55
N GLU A 40 11.36 -8.09 14.47
CA GLU A 40 11.27 -7.80 15.90
C GLU A 40 12.01 -6.52 16.31
N MET A 41 12.78 -5.91 15.40
CA MET A 41 13.56 -4.70 15.70
C MET A 41 13.04 -3.50 14.89
N PRO A 42 12.06 -2.77 15.42
CA PRO A 42 11.39 -1.71 14.65
C PRO A 42 12.11 -0.35 14.72
N ILE A 43 13.43 -0.34 14.61
CA ILE A 43 14.21 0.90 14.73
C ILE A 43 13.85 1.88 13.62
N LEU A 44 13.81 1.42 12.37
CA LEU A 44 13.44 2.25 11.24
C LEU A 44 11.99 2.69 11.33
N ARG A 45 11.12 1.80 11.76
CA ARG A 45 9.70 2.12 11.95
C ARG A 45 9.51 3.21 13.00
N GLN A 46 10.25 3.16 14.10
CA GLN A 46 10.20 4.20 15.12
C GLN A 46 10.67 5.53 14.57
N HIS A 47 11.75 5.55 13.80
CA HIS A 47 12.23 6.75 13.14
C HIS A 47 11.21 7.31 12.15
N MET A 48 10.56 6.46 11.39
CA MET A 48 9.52 6.87 10.44
C MET A 48 8.32 7.47 11.18
N HIS A 49 7.91 6.86 12.30
CA HIS A 49 6.83 7.42 13.13
C HIS A 49 7.17 8.81 13.65
N ALA A 50 8.38 9.00 14.16
CA ALA A 50 8.81 10.29 14.66
C ALA A 50 8.88 11.35 13.55
N ARG A 51 9.28 10.95 12.33
CA ARG A 51 9.52 11.86 11.22
C ARG A 51 8.25 12.20 10.43
N PHE A 52 7.35 11.23 10.23
CA PHE A 52 6.13 11.43 9.45
C PHE A 52 4.91 11.73 10.31
N GLY A 53 5.00 11.53 11.62
CA GLY A 53 4.04 11.99 12.60
C GLY A 53 2.72 11.25 12.59
N GLU A 54 2.09 11.21 13.75
CA GLU A 54 0.77 10.66 13.91
C GLU A 54 -0.30 11.51 13.19
N ASP A 55 -0.03 12.79 12.97
CA ASP A 55 -0.97 13.70 12.32
C ASP A 55 -1.30 13.26 10.90
N LYS A 56 -0.31 12.80 10.14
CA LYS A 56 -0.56 12.29 8.78
C LYS A 56 -1.38 11.02 8.80
N TYR A 57 -1.12 10.16 9.75
CA TYR A 57 -1.89 8.92 9.93
C TYR A 57 -3.34 9.23 10.26
N HIS A 58 -3.57 10.15 11.21
CA HIS A 58 -4.93 10.55 11.58
C HIS A 58 -5.67 11.22 10.43
N ARG A 59 -5.00 12.05 9.65
CA ARG A 59 -5.61 12.67 8.47
C ARG A 59 -5.99 11.63 7.43
N MET A 60 -5.15 10.63 7.24
CA MET A 60 -5.44 9.52 6.35
C MET A 60 -6.70 8.78 6.81
N LEU A 61 -6.77 8.42 8.08
CA LEU A 61 -7.94 7.73 8.64
C LEU A 61 -9.20 8.56 8.49
N THR A 62 -9.12 9.85 8.76
CA THR A 62 -10.26 10.76 8.63
C THR A 62 -10.76 10.80 7.19
N THR A 63 -9.85 10.89 6.22
CA THR A 63 -10.20 10.92 4.81
C THR A 63 -10.85 9.60 4.38
N VAL A 64 -10.30 8.46 4.81
CA VAL A 64 -10.84 7.15 4.48
C VAL A 64 -12.26 6.99 5.04
N LYS A 65 -12.47 7.36 6.30
CA LYS A 65 -13.78 7.29 6.94
C LYS A 65 -14.80 8.18 6.23
N ARG A 66 -14.38 9.38 5.83
CA ARG A 66 -15.26 10.29 5.08
C ARG A 66 -15.67 9.68 3.73
N TRP A 67 -14.73 9.07 3.01
CA TRP A 67 -15.06 8.40 1.76
C TRP A 67 -16.07 7.26 1.96
N GLN A 68 -15.95 6.53 3.08
CA GLN A 68 -16.90 5.48 3.41
C GLN A 68 -18.29 6.04 3.70
N GLU A 69 -18.35 7.14 4.45
CA GLU A 69 -19.60 7.82 4.76
C GLU A 69 -20.27 8.40 3.51
N GLU A 70 -19.47 8.86 2.55
CA GLU A 70 -19.98 9.42 1.30
C GLU A 70 -20.36 8.35 0.27
N GLY A 71 -20.16 7.08 0.58
CA GLY A 71 -20.44 5.97 -0.34
C GLY A 71 -19.42 5.78 -1.44
N LYS A 72 -18.29 6.47 -1.38
CA LYS A 72 -17.23 6.37 -2.38
C LYS A 72 -16.30 5.20 -2.14
N LEU A 73 -16.27 4.69 -0.92
CA LEU A 73 -15.40 3.61 -0.50
C LEU A 73 -16.23 2.58 0.23
N ASN A 74 -15.92 1.29 0.01
CA ASN A 74 -16.62 0.18 0.65
C ASN A 74 -16.58 0.32 2.18
N PRO A 75 -17.74 0.48 2.85
CA PRO A 75 -17.78 0.68 4.29
C PRO A 75 -17.43 -0.57 5.10
N ALA A 76 -17.38 -1.73 4.47
CA ALA A 76 -17.00 -2.97 5.14
C ALA A 76 -15.48 -3.07 5.35
N LEU A 77 -14.69 -2.22 4.70
CA LEU A 77 -13.23 -2.23 4.86
C LEU A 77 -12.84 -1.56 6.17
N SER A 78 -11.80 -2.11 6.82
CA SER A 78 -11.22 -1.49 8.02
C SER A 78 -10.28 -0.37 7.61
N PRO A 79 -10.54 0.90 8.00
CA PRO A 79 -9.64 2.00 7.67
C PRO A 79 -8.22 1.78 8.19
N GLU A 80 -8.09 1.17 9.37
CA GLU A 80 -6.80 0.93 10.01
C GLU A 80 -5.96 -0.10 9.26
N LEU A 81 -6.59 -1.06 8.59
CA LEU A 81 -5.91 -2.11 7.85
C LEU A 81 -5.69 -1.79 6.38
N LEU A 82 -6.46 -0.84 5.86
CA LEU A 82 -6.50 -0.58 4.42
C LEU A 82 -5.14 -0.22 3.84
N PHE A 83 -4.43 0.72 4.46
CA PHE A 83 -3.13 1.18 3.96
C PHE A 83 -2.10 0.05 3.95
N THR A 84 -2.00 -0.70 5.05
CA THR A 84 -1.10 -1.84 5.16
C THR A 84 -1.42 -2.91 4.12
N THR A 85 -2.71 -3.18 3.89
CA THR A 85 -3.13 -4.14 2.89
C THR A 85 -2.69 -3.73 1.49
N LEU A 86 -2.89 -2.46 1.13
CA LEU A 86 -2.51 -1.97 -0.20
C LEU A 86 -1.00 -2.04 -0.42
N ILE A 87 -0.23 -1.64 0.57
CA ILE A 87 1.23 -1.73 0.49
C ILE A 87 1.66 -3.18 0.34
N SER A 88 1.06 -4.09 1.10
CA SER A 88 1.39 -5.51 1.05
C SER A 88 1.10 -6.14 -0.31
N LEU A 89 0.04 -5.72 -0.98
CA LEU A 89 -0.29 -6.22 -2.32
C LEU A 89 0.83 -6.00 -3.32
N VAL A 90 1.65 -4.99 -3.10
CA VAL A 90 2.78 -4.66 -3.99
C VAL A 90 4.09 -5.20 -3.42
N LEU A 91 4.41 -4.85 -2.18
CA LEU A 91 5.75 -5.07 -1.65
C LEU A 91 6.02 -6.53 -1.28
N VAL A 92 5.02 -7.29 -0.85
CA VAL A 92 5.22 -8.71 -0.57
C VAL A 92 5.58 -9.49 -1.84
N PRO A 93 4.80 -9.38 -2.95
CA PRO A 93 5.21 -10.03 -4.19
C PRO A 93 6.59 -9.58 -4.69
N PHE A 94 6.89 -8.28 -4.64
CA PHE A 94 8.21 -7.80 -5.07
C PHE A 94 9.35 -8.42 -4.24
N SER A 95 9.17 -8.56 -2.92
CA SER A 95 10.20 -9.12 -2.07
C SER A 95 10.43 -10.60 -2.35
N ARG A 96 9.46 -11.30 -2.95
CA ARG A 96 9.54 -12.73 -3.24
C ARG A 96 10.00 -13.07 -4.66
N LEU A 97 10.09 -12.08 -5.55
CA LEU A 97 10.42 -12.35 -6.95
C LEU A 97 11.75 -13.07 -7.14
N ARG A 98 12.74 -12.79 -6.28
CA ARG A 98 14.06 -13.40 -6.38
C ARG A 98 14.15 -14.77 -5.73
N SER A 99 13.33 -15.03 -4.75
CA SER A 99 13.43 -16.25 -3.94
C SER A 99 12.40 -17.31 -4.30
N ASP A 100 11.33 -16.95 -5.01
CA ASP A 100 10.25 -17.88 -5.34
C ASP A 100 10.29 -18.23 -6.82
N THR A 101 10.73 -19.45 -7.13
CA THR A 101 10.85 -19.92 -8.51
C THR A 101 9.52 -20.01 -9.25
N ARG A 102 8.40 -20.06 -8.52
CA ARG A 102 7.06 -20.06 -9.10
C ARG A 102 6.69 -18.72 -9.71
N LEU A 103 7.41 -17.65 -9.34
CA LEU A 103 7.12 -16.29 -9.77
C LEU A 103 8.08 -15.80 -10.86
N THR A 104 8.81 -16.70 -11.54
CA THR A 104 9.82 -16.29 -12.53
C THR A 104 9.23 -15.55 -13.73
N SER A 105 7.97 -15.80 -14.06
CA SER A 105 7.28 -15.11 -15.17
C SER A 105 6.56 -13.84 -14.74
N VAL A 106 6.56 -13.53 -13.44
CA VAL A 106 5.86 -12.36 -12.92
C VAL A 106 6.75 -11.12 -13.03
N THR A 107 6.20 -10.06 -13.60
CA THR A 107 6.90 -8.77 -13.77
C THR A 107 6.29 -7.73 -12.84
N ARG A 108 6.96 -6.56 -12.73
CA ARG A 108 6.40 -5.41 -12.01
C ARG A 108 4.99 -5.09 -12.51
N GLN A 109 4.82 -5.05 -13.82
CA GLN A 109 3.54 -4.71 -14.41
C GLN A 109 2.46 -5.72 -14.03
N THR A 110 2.80 -7.00 -13.96
CA THR A 110 1.87 -8.03 -13.52
C THR A 110 1.43 -7.81 -12.09
N ILE A 111 2.38 -7.49 -11.20
CA ILE A 111 2.08 -7.23 -9.78
C ILE A 111 1.15 -6.04 -9.64
N VAL A 112 1.47 -4.93 -10.31
CA VAL A 112 0.68 -3.70 -10.25
C VAL A 112 -0.71 -3.93 -10.84
N SER A 113 -0.80 -4.56 -11.99
CA SER A 113 -2.08 -4.85 -12.66
C SER A 113 -2.98 -5.74 -11.81
N HIS A 114 -2.40 -6.77 -11.19
CA HIS A 114 -3.12 -7.68 -10.30
C HIS A 114 -3.67 -6.93 -9.08
N ALA A 115 -2.84 -6.11 -8.45
CA ALA A 115 -3.25 -5.31 -7.30
C ALA A 115 -4.38 -4.34 -7.66
N LEU A 116 -4.26 -3.65 -8.79
CA LEU A 116 -5.29 -2.72 -9.26
C LEU A 116 -6.61 -3.41 -9.54
N THR A 117 -6.56 -4.62 -10.10
CA THR A 117 -7.79 -5.40 -10.35
C THR A 117 -8.50 -5.73 -9.06
N LEU A 118 -7.74 -6.15 -8.03
CA LEU A 118 -8.31 -6.46 -6.72
C LEU A 118 -8.96 -5.23 -6.08
N ILE A 119 -8.25 -4.09 -6.09
CA ILE A 119 -8.76 -2.91 -5.39
C ILE A 119 -9.97 -2.30 -6.10
N ARG A 120 -10.03 -2.35 -7.42
CA ARG A 120 -11.17 -1.79 -8.15
C ARG A 120 -12.48 -2.45 -7.77
N ARG A 121 -12.46 -3.75 -7.53
CA ARG A 121 -13.67 -4.49 -7.18
C ARG A 121 -13.95 -4.54 -5.68
N GLY A 122 -12.90 -4.45 -4.85
CA GLY A 122 -13.04 -4.53 -3.41
C GLY A 122 -13.21 -3.19 -2.72
N ILE A 123 -12.71 -2.12 -3.32
CA ILE A 123 -12.67 -0.80 -2.70
C ILE A 123 -13.89 0.06 -3.04
N ALA A 124 -14.43 -0.10 -4.23
CA ALA A 124 -15.57 0.69 -4.68
C ALA A 124 -16.76 0.56 -3.73
N GLY A 125 -17.37 1.68 -3.43
CA GLY A 125 -18.51 1.76 -2.53
C GLY A 125 -19.81 1.18 -3.06
#